data_af177f61cc9a31c4eedf4fcb80c945d0
#
_entry.id   af177f61cc9a31c4eedf4fcb80c945d0
#
_cell.length_a   1.000
_cell.length_b   1.000
_cell.length_c   1.000
_cell.angle_alpha   90.00
_cell.angle_beta   90.00
_cell.angle_gamma   90.00
#
_symmetry.space_group_name_H-M   'P 1'
#
loop_
_entity.id
_entity.type
_entity.pdbx_description
1 polymer ?
#
loop_
_entity_poly.entity_id
_entity_poly.type
_entity_poly.pdbx_seq_one_letter_code
_entity_poly.pdbx_strand_id
1 'polypeptide(L)'
;MGASGPSGVAVVAFAVPAKVPLYLETAGQDPGIAEEGDAVGLQIIDSGTGKSFFFIPGCAVMTDPLRRRLTGSELVFFDGTLWRDDEMIRLGVGNKTGRRMGHISMSGDDGAIAGFRDLGVKRRIFIHINNSNPVLLDDSPERQLAEAAGWEIAYDGMEVRL
;
A
#
# COMPACT_ATOMS: atom_id res chain seq x y z
N MET A 1 -2.84 26.46 29.99
CA MET A 1 -1.96 25.80 28.95
C MET A 1 -1.71 24.42 29.48
N GLY A 2 -2.36 23.41 28.88
CA GLY A 2 -2.13 22.01 29.23
C GLY A 2 -0.74 21.58 28.72
N ALA A 3 0.09 21.00 29.58
CA ALA A 3 1.33 20.37 29.17
C ALA A 3 0.97 19.21 28.25
N SER A 4 1.34 19.28 26.97
CA SER A 4 1.27 18.14 26.07
C SER A 4 2.33 17.14 26.48
N GLY A 5 1.93 16.09 27.20
CA GLY A 5 2.77 14.93 27.44
C GLY A 5 3.07 14.17 26.13
N PRO A 6 4.01 13.21 26.14
CA PRO A 6 4.28 12.38 24.98
C PRO A 6 2.99 11.68 24.51
N SER A 7 2.78 11.61 23.20
CA SER A 7 1.55 11.05 22.59
C SER A 7 1.33 9.56 22.88
N GLY A 8 2.34 8.86 23.38
CA GLY A 8 2.31 7.40 23.53
C GLY A 8 2.50 6.64 22.22
N VAL A 9 2.79 7.34 21.13
CA VAL A 9 2.99 6.76 19.79
C VAL A 9 4.42 7.02 19.33
N ALA A 10 5.10 5.95 18.88
CA ALA A 10 6.37 6.04 18.17
C ALA A 10 6.14 5.72 16.68
N VAL A 11 6.88 6.39 15.82
CA VAL A 11 6.81 6.17 14.36
C VAL A 11 8.21 5.89 13.82
N VAL A 12 8.34 4.81 13.07
CA VAL A 12 9.58 4.45 12.36
C VAL A 12 9.30 4.51 10.87
N ALA A 13 9.95 5.44 10.17
CA ALA A 13 9.92 5.51 8.72
C ALA A 13 10.93 4.52 8.11
N PHE A 14 10.58 3.91 6.99
CA PHE A 14 11.47 3.03 6.23
C PHE A 14 11.22 3.20 4.72
N ALA A 15 12.25 3.03 3.92
CA ALA A 15 12.15 3.13 2.48
C ALA A 15 11.24 2.04 1.89
N VAL A 16 10.42 2.42 0.92
CA VAL A 16 9.63 1.49 0.11
C VAL A 16 9.93 1.75 -1.38
N PRO A 17 9.93 0.69 -2.22
CA PRO A 17 10.07 0.87 -3.65
C PRO A 17 8.90 1.68 -4.20
N ALA A 18 9.21 2.77 -4.88
CA ALA A 18 8.21 3.64 -5.48
C ALA A 18 8.73 4.25 -6.79
N LYS A 19 7.97 5.16 -7.34
CA LYS A 19 8.33 5.92 -8.52
C LYS A 19 9.38 6.98 -8.17
N VAL A 20 10.28 7.25 -9.12
CA VAL A 20 11.18 8.42 -9.08
C VAL A 20 10.35 9.72 -9.04
N PRO A 21 10.69 10.71 -8.20
CA PRO A 21 10.02 12.00 -8.17
C PRO A 21 9.92 12.65 -9.56
N LEU A 22 8.79 13.33 -9.82
CA LEU A 22 8.49 13.92 -11.13
C LEU A 22 9.60 14.83 -11.68
N TYR A 23 10.29 15.55 -10.80
CA TYR A 23 11.38 16.47 -11.18
C TYR A 23 12.67 15.75 -11.60
N LEU A 24 12.78 14.45 -11.34
CA LEU A 24 13.87 13.58 -11.79
C LEU A 24 13.49 12.74 -13.01
N GLU A 25 12.21 12.75 -13.44
CA GLU A 25 11.78 12.03 -14.64
C GLU A 25 12.41 12.65 -15.90
N THR A 26 13.21 11.87 -16.62
CA THR A 26 13.71 12.25 -17.94
C THR A 26 12.72 11.81 -19.01
N ALA A 27 12.25 12.74 -19.83
CA ALA A 27 11.29 12.45 -20.90
C ALA A 27 11.83 11.34 -21.84
N GLY A 28 11.05 10.28 -22.01
CA GLY A 28 11.36 9.16 -22.92
C GLY A 28 12.22 8.04 -22.32
N GLN A 29 12.63 8.14 -21.05
CA GLN A 29 13.29 7.06 -20.32
C GLN A 29 12.30 6.39 -19.34
N ASP A 30 12.51 5.08 -19.08
CA ASP A 30 11.86 4.42 -17.97
C ASP A 30 12.41 5.04 -16.67
N PRO A 31 11.58 5.64 -15.81
CA PRO A 31 12.06 6.31 -14.61
C PRO A 31 12.73 5.37 -13.60
N GLY A 32 12.66 4.05 -13.82
CA GLY A 32 13.23 3.09 -12.88
C GLY A 32 12.47 3.05 -11.54
N ILE A 33 13.05 2.35 -10.58
CA ILE A 33 12.61 2.36 -9.18
C ILE A 33 13.35 3.52 -8.49
N ALA A 34 12.61 4.32 -7.71
CA ALA A 34 13.15 5.44 -6.95
C ALA A 34 14.32 5.03 -6.04
N GLU A 35 15.21 5.97 -5.79
CA GLU A 35 16.29 5.79 -4.82
C GLU A 35 15.74 5.59 -3.40
N GLU A 36 16.53 4.99 -2.53
CA GLU A 36 16.17 4.75 -1.14
C GLU A 36 15.87 6.08 -0.44
N GLY A 37 14.61 6.24 0.03
CA GLY A 37 14.14 7.41 0.77
C GLY A 37 13.19 8.33 0.00
N ASP A 38 13.00 8.15 -1.31
CA ASP A 38 12.04 8.95 -2.10
C ASP A 38 10.58 8.64 -1.74
N ALA A 39 10.31 7.43 -1.27
CA ALA A 39 9.03 7.03 -0.70
C ALA A 39 9.23 6.24 0.58
N VAL A 40 8.31 6.42 1.53
CA VAL A 40 8.41 5.81 2.85
C VAL A 40 7.13 5.06 3.22
N GLY A 41 7.31 3.91 3.86
CA GLY A 41 6.33 3.27 4.70
C GLY A 41 6.56 3.67 6.15
N LEU A 42 5.53 3.56 6.96
CA LEU A 42 5.58 3.87 8.39
C LEU A 42 5.24 2.61 9.20
N GLN A 43 6.02 2.35 10.24
CA GLN A 43 5.60 1.49 11.33
C GLN A 43 5.17 2.37 12.49
N ILE A 44 3.92 2.24 12.90
CA ILE A 44 3.32 2.98 14.01
C ILE A 44 3.24 2.04 15.20
N ILE A 45 3.78 2.46 16.34
CA ILE A 45 3.98 1.64 17.53
C ILE A 45 3.33 2.33 18.72
N ASP A 46 2.46 1.63 19.41
CA ASP A 46 1.99 2.04 20.74
C ASP A 46 3.13 1.78 21.75
N SER A 47 3.68 2.85 22.33
CA SER A 47 4.80 2.78 23.26
C SER A 47 4.44 2.12 24.60
N GLY A 48 3.16 2.05 24.94
CA GLY A 48 2.66 1.43 26.19
C GLY A 48 2.53 -0.09 26.07
N THR A 49 2.01 -0.57 24.93
CA THR A 49 1.72 -2.01 24.72
C THR A 49 2.76 -2.69 23.84
N GLY A 50 3.54 -1.94 23.06
CA GLY A 50 4.44 -2.48 22.04
C GLY A 50 3.74 -2.99 20.78
N LYS A 51 2.41 -2.94 20.71
CA LYS A 51 1.67 -3.30 19.50
C LYS A 51 1.98 -2.33 18.37
N SER A 52 1.99 -2.82 17.14
CA SER A 52 2.32 -1.98 16.00
C SER A 52 1.58 -2.39 14.74
N PHE A 53 1.48 -1.46 13.80
CA PHE A 53 0.99 -1.71 12.46
C PHE A 53 1.83 -0.99 11.42
N PHE A 54 1.71 -1.42 10.18
CA PHE A 54 2.37 -0.79 9.05
C PHE A 54 1.37 0.02 8.22
N PHE A 55 1.82 1.18 7.73
CA PHE A 55 1.08 2.06 6.84
C PHE A 55 1.91 2.35 5.60
N ILE A 56 1.50 1.81 4.45
CA ILE A 56 2.24 1.82 3.18
C ILE A 56 1.27 2.23 2.05
N PRO A 57 0.99 3.53 1.87
CA PRO A 57 0.00 4.00 0.91
C PRO A 57 0.48 3.99 -0.55
N GLY A 58 1.77 3.77 -0.78
CA GLY A 58 2.35 3.67 -2.11
C GLY A 58 3.51 2.68 -2.13
N CYS A 59 3.48 1.74 -3.07
CA CYS A 59 4.54 0.74 -3.24
C CYS A 59 4.53 0.25 -4.70
N ALA A 60 5.66 0.36 -5.40
CA ALA A 60 5.74 -0.07 -6.80
C ALA A 60 5.96 -1.57 -6.95
N VAL A 61 6.63 -2.22 -5.99
CA VAL A 61 6.98 -3.64 -6.05
C VAL A 61 7.24 -4.23 -4.66
N MET A 62 6.84 -5.48 -4.47
CA MET A 62 7.13 -6.25 -3.24
C MET A 62 8.54 -6.83 -3.31
N THR A 63 9.50 -6.13 -2.69
CA THR A 63 10.89 -6.62 -2.57
C THR A 63 11.08 -7.57 -1.39
N ASP A 64 12.13 -8.40 -1.42
CA ASP A 64 12.46 -9.30 -0.31
C ASP A 64 12.73 -8.57 1.03
N PRO A 65 13.40 -7.40 1.07
CA PRO A 65 13.52 -6.64 2.31
C PRO A 65 12.15 -6.20 2.87
N LEU A 66 11.24 -5.72 2.02
CA LEU A 66 9.90 -5.34 2.42
C LEU A 66 9.08 -6.55 2.92
N ARG A 67 9.12 -7.66 2.19
CA ARG A 67 8.48 -8.92 2.60
C ARG A 67 8.94 -9.35 3.99
N ARG A 68 10.25 -9.40 4.22
CA ARG A 68 10.82 -9.75 5.54
C ARG A 68 10.33 -8.83 6.66
N ARG A 69 10.23 -7.52 6.38
CA ARG A 69 9.75 -6.53 7.36
C ARG A 69 8.29 -6.75 7.75
N LEU A 70 7.44 -7.14 6.79
CA LEU A 70 6.00 -7.32 7.00
C LEU A 70 5.62 -8.71 7.53
N THR A 71 6.52 -9.69 7.42
CA THR A 71 6.24 -11.08 7.83
C THR A 71 5.79 -11.16 9.28
N GLY A 72 4.64 -11.82 9.49
CA GLY A 72 4.06 -12.07 10.82
C GLY A 72 3.45 -10.84 11.51
N SER A 73 3.33 -9.70 10.82
CA SER A 73 2.76 -8.48 11.44
C SER A 73 1.27 -8.64 11.74
N GLU A 74 0.82 -7.91 12.77
CA GLU A 74 -0.58 -7.95 13.22
C GLU A 74 -1.50 -7.26 12.21
N LEU A 75 -1.08 -6.12 11.65
CA LEU A 75 -1.90 -5.32 10.75
C LEU A 75 -1.02 -4.56 9.76
N VAL A 76 -1.44 -4.57 8.50
CA VAL A 76 -0.84 -3.77 7.42
C VAL A 76 -1.95 -3.04 6.67
N PHE A 77 -1.84 -1.72 6.61
CA PHE A 77 -2.51 -0.87 5.63
C PHE A 77 -1.61 -0.76 4.41
N PHE A 78 -2.10 -1.18 3.26
CA PHE A 78 -1.27 -1.30 2.06
C PHE A 78 -1.91 -0.65 0.85
N ASP A 79 -1.07 -0.28 -0.10
CA ASP A 79 -1.42 0.33 -1.38
C ASP A 79 -2.46 -0.47 -2.15
N GLY A 80 -3.61 0.12 -2.37
CA GLY A 80 -4.75 -0.41 -3.13
C GLY A 80 -5.14 0.47 -4.31
N THR A 81 -4.21 1.27 -4.83
CA THR A 81 -4.51 2.31 -5.83
C THR A 81 -5.25 1.74 -7.04
N LEU A 82 -4.77 0.66 -7.64
CA LEU A 82 -5.34 0.09 -8.85
C LEU A 82 -5.55 -1.43 -8.72
N TRP A 83 -6.63 -1.93 -9.29
CA TRP A 83 -6.86 -3.36 -9.40
C TRP A 83 -5.89 -4.03 -10.38
N ARG A 84 -5.66 -3.37 -11.55
CA ARG A 84 -4.74 -3.81 -12.61
C ARG A 84 -3.74 -2.72 -12.95
N ASP A 85 -2.56 -3.11 -13.39
CA ASP A 85 -1.50 -2.18 -13.77
C ASP A 85 -1.92 -1.22 -14.90
N ASP A 86 -2.70 -1.70 -15.87
CA ASP A 86 -3.17 -0.95 -17.04
C ASP A 86 -4.57 -0.32 -16.89
N GLU A 87 -5.11 -0.28 -15.67
CA GLU A 87 -6.49 0.15 -15.39
C GLU A 87 -6.81 1.54 -15.96
N MET A 88 -5.96 2.53 -15.70
CA MET A 88 -6.15 3.90 -16.16
C MET A 88 -6.16 4.01 -17.69
N ILE A 89 -5.32 3.22 -18.36
CA ILE A 89 -5.21 3.17 -19.83
C ILE A 89 -6.48 2.55 -20.41
N ARG A 90 -6.93 1.41 -19.86
CA ARG A 90 -8.14 0.71 -20.33
C ARG A 90 -9.40 1.54 -20.20
N LEU A 91 -9.49 2.35 -19.16
CA LEU A 91 -10.62 3.25 -18.93
C LEU A 91 -10.52 4.57 -19.70
N GLY A 92 -9.40 4.82 -20.37
CA GLY A 92 -9.19 6.08 -21.11
C GLY A 92 -9.05 7.32 -20.23
N VAL A 93 -8.76 7.12 -18.93
CA VAL A 93 -8.63 8.21 -17.95
C VAL A 93 -7.18 8.58 -17.62
N GLY A 94 -6.23 7.85 -18.20
CA GLY A 94 -4.81 8.10 -18.04
C GLY A 94 -3.97 7.33 -19.08
N ASN A 95 -2.69 7.68 -19.20
CA ASN A 95 -1.76 7.06 -20.14
C ASN A 95 -0.58 6.35 -19.46
N LYS A 96 -0.61 6.25 -18.13
CA LYS A 96 0.43 5.59 -17.33
C LYS A 96 -0.12 4.32 -16.69
N THR A 97 0.73 3.32 -16.54
CA THR A 97 0.45 2.13 -15.73
C THR A 97 0.61 2.44 -14.25
N GLY A 98 0.03 1.60 -13.38
CA GLY A 98 0.18 1.70 -11.93
C GLY A 98 1.65 1.68 -11.51
N ARG A 99 2.42 0.73 -12.02
CA ARG A 99 3.86 0.61 -11.75
C ARG A 99 4.62 1.88 -12.14
N ARG A 100 4.31 2.46 -13.29
CA ARG A 100 4.91 3.73 -13.72
C ARG A 100 4.48 4.92 -12.83
N MET A 101 3.38 4.81 -12.12
CA MET A 101 2.93 5.81 -11.13
C MET A 101 3.47 5.53 -9.72
N GLY A 102 4.17 4.41 -9.51
CA GLY A 102 4.73 4.02 -8.22
C GLY A 102 3.82 3.12 -7.38
N HIS A 103 2.83 2.48 -8.03
CA HIS A 103 1.82 1.64 -7.39
C HIS A 103 1.82 0.22 -7.96
N ILE A 104 1.93 -0.78 -7.09
CA ILE A 104 1.70 -2.17 -7.42
C ILE A 104 0.20 -2.41 -7.63
N SER A 105 -0.19 -3.24 -8.60
CA SER A 105 -1.59 -3.66 -8.72
C SER A 105 -2.02 -4.54 -7.55
N MET A 106 -3.30 -4.50 -7.20
CA MET A 106 -3.87 -5.39 -6.20
C MET A 106 -3.84 -6.84 -6.69
N SER A 107 -4.22 -7.08 -7.95
CA SER A 107 -4.36 -8.40 -8.59
C SER A 107 -3.14 -8.77 -9.45
N GLY A 108 -3.14 -10.02 -9.94
CA GLY A 108 -2.07 -10.58 -10.76
C GLY A 108 -1.02 -11.33 -9.95
N ASP A 109 -0.16 -12.09 -10.65
CA ASP A 109 0.85 -12.94 -10.01
C ASP A 109 1.97 -12.13 -9.34
N ASP A 110 2.19 -10.91 -9.80
CA ASP A 110 3.13 -9.93 -9.26
C ASP A 110 2.43 -8.81 -8.46
N GLY A 111 1.13 -8.94 -8.20
CA GLY A 111 0.31 -8.00 -7.44
C GLY A 111 0.43 -8.15 -5.92
N ALA A 112 -0.16 -7.19 -5.20
CA ALA A 112 -0.13 -7.16 -3.74
C ALA A 112 -0.76 -8.42 -3.12
N ILE A 113 -1.90 -8.90 -3.62
CA ILE A 113 -2.57 -10.11 -3.11
C ILE A 113 -1.64 -11.32 -3.17
N ALA A 114 -0.98 -11.54 -4.30
CA ALA A 114 -0.01 -12.62 -4.46
C ALA A 114 1.24 -12.40 -3.58
N GLY A 115 1.75 -11.17 -3.53
CA GLY A 115 2.92 -10.78 -2.75
C GLY A 115 2.78 -11.01 -1.25
N PHE A 116 1.56 -10.97 -0.71
CA PHE A 116 1.28 -11.18 0.71
C PHE A 116 0.91 -12.62 1.10
N ARG A 117 0.77 -13.54 0.14
CA ARG A 117 0.21 -14.90 0.38
C ARG A 117 0.89 -15.64 1.52
N ASP A 118 2.21 -15.58 1.60
CA ASP A 118 3.01 -16.38 2.54
C ASP A 118 3.63 -15.54 3.69
N LEU A 119 3.19 -14.28 3.86
CA LEU A 119 3.77 -13.40 4.87
C LEU A 119 3.20 -13.62 6.28
N GLY A 120 2.11 -14.36 6.44
CA GLY A 120 1.48 -14.58 7.74
C GLY A 120 0.98 -13.30 8.41
N VAL A 121 0.70 -12.24 7.65
CA VAL A 121 0.10 -11.01 8.15
C VAL A 121 -1.33 -11.30 8.59
N LYS A 122 -1.68 -10.98 9.84
CA LYS A 122 -2.98 -11.37 10.41
C LYS A 122 -4.14 -10.57 9.81
N ARG A 123 -3.96 -9.26 9.63
CA ARG A 123 -4.99 -8.39 9.08
C ARG A 123 -4.40 -7.48 8.00
N ARG A 124 -5.06 -7.42 6.84
CA ARG A 124 -4.58 -6.69 5.65
C ARG A 124 -5.69 -5.82 5.13
N ILE A 125 -5.43 -4.52 5.00
CA ILE A 125 -6.41 -3.53 4.60
C ILE A 125 -5.85 -2.74 3.42
N PHE A 126 -6.54 -2.74 2.29
CA PHE A 126 -6.22 -1.86 1.18
C PHE A 126 -6.68 -0.43 1.47
N ILE A 127 -5.78 0.50 1.24
CA ILE A 127 -5.98 1.95 1.38
C ILE A 127 -5.52 2.66 0.10
N HIS A 128 -5.66 3.99 0.04
CA HIS A 128 -5.19 4.80 -1.10
C HIS A 128 -5.79 4.33 -2.44
N ILE A 129 -7.09 4.07 -2.45
CA ILE A 129 -7.81 3.46 -3.56
C ILE A 129 -8.21 4.54 -4.55
N ASN A 130 -7.86 4.37 -5.84
CA ASN A 130 -8.27 5.30 -6.88
C ASN A 130 -9.76 5.14 -7.22
N ASN A 131 -10.42 6.24 -7.59
CA ASN A 131 -11.84 6.23 -7.95
C ASN A 131 -12.17 5.35 -9.17
N SER A 132 -11.19 5.03 -10.01
CA SER A 132 -11.36 4.10 -11.13
C SER A 132 -11.36 2.63 -10.72
N ASN A 133 -10.88 2.33 -9.50
CA ASN A 133 -10.70 0.95 -9.06
C ASN A 133 -12.05 0.28 -8.78
N PRO A 134 -12.40 -0.79 -9.50
CA PRO A 134 -13.69 -1.47 -9.34
C PRO A 134 -13.90 -2.08 -7.94
N VAL A 135 -12.85 -2.25 -7.15
CA VAL A 135 -12.93 -2.75 -5.76
C VAL A 135 -13.79 -1.86 -4.85
N LEU A 136 -14.03 -0.60 -5.24
CA LEU A 136 -14.90 0.32 -4.51
C LEU A 136 -16.39 -0.02 -4.64
N LEU A 137 -16.78 -0.81 -5.63
CA LEU A 137 -18.14 -1.27 -5.80
C LEU A 137 -18.39 -2.52 -4.95
N ASP A 138 -19.39 -2.47 -4.07
CA ASP A 138 -19.65 -3.53 -3.08
C ASP A 138 -19.96 -4.90 -3.70
N ASP A 139 -20.52 -4.92 -4.90
CA ASP A 139 -20.91 -6.12 -5.64
C ASP A 139 -19.93 -6.51 -6.77
N SER A 140 -18.79 -5.82 -6.89
CA SER A 140 -17.83 -6.13 -7.95
C SER A 140 -17.15 -7.47 -7.76
N PRO A 141 -16.83 -8.20 -8.84
CA PRO A 141 -16.01 -9.40 -8.77
C PRO A 141 -14.62 -9.14 -8.15
N GLU A 142 -14.06 -7.97 -8.39
CA GLU A 142 -12.77 -7.54 -7.88
C GLU A 142 -12.79 -7.44 -6.35
N ARG A 143 -13.84 -6.85 -5.78
CA ARG A 143 -14.01 -6.78 -4.33
C ARG A 143 -14.16 -8.17 -3.72
N GLN A 144 -15.00 -9.01 -4.31
CA GLN A 144 -15.20 -10.39 -3.85
C GLN A 144 -13.89 -11.20 -3.87
N LEU A 145 -13.05 -11.01 -4.90
CA LEU A 145 -11.75 -11.65 -5.00
C LEU A 145 -10.77 -11.13 -3.92
N ALA A 146 -10.74 -9.84 -3.64
CA ALA A 146 -9.90 -9.27 -2.59
C ALA A 146 -10.32 -9.81 -1.21
N GLU A 147 -11.62 -9.81 -0.91
CA GLU A 147 -12.16 -10.31 0.35
C GLU A 147 -11.95 -11.82 0.52
N ALA A 148 -12.15 -12.62 -0.54
CA ALA A 148 -11.85 -14.05 -0.54
C ALA A 148 -10.36 -14.34 -0.31
N ALA A 149 -9.46 -13.44 -0.73
CA ALA A 149 -8.05 -13.51 -0.44
C ALA A 149 -7.68 -12.99 0.97
N GLY A 150 -8.68 -12.63 1.80
CA GLY A 150 -8.52 -12.18 3.17
C GLY A 150 -8.07 -10.72 3.32
N TRP A 151 -8.42 -9.88 2.34
CA TRP A 151 -8.20 -8.44 2.40
C TRP A 151 -9.48 -7.69 2.74
N GLU A 152 -9.34 -6.64 3.52
CA GLU A 152 -10.38 -5.65 3.77
C GLU A 152 -10.18 -4.45 2.85
N ILE A 153 -11.26 -3.77 2.51
CA ILE A 153 -11.25 -2.53 1.73
C ILE A 153 -11.57 -1.39 2.68
N ALA A 154 -10.65 -0.43 2.80
CA ALA A 154 -10.87 0.72 3.67
C ALA A 154 -12.02 1.61 3.15
N TYR A 155 -12.71 2.22 4.08
CA TYR A 155 -13.76 3.20 3.82
C TYR A 155 -13.65 4.38 4.82
N ASP A 156 -14.22 5.51 4.45
CA ASP A 156 -14.19 6.71 5.29
C ASP A 156 -14.89 6.48 6.63
N GLY A 157 -14.20 6.78 7.72
CA GLY A 157 -14.68 6.51 9.06
C GLY A 157 -14.43 5.10 9.59
N MET A 158 -13.67 4.27 8.88
CA MET A 158 -13.29 2.93 9.35
C MET A 158 -12.46 3.03 10.64
N GLU A 159 -12.94 2.39 11.70
CA GLU A 159 -12.19 2.27 12.96
C GLU A 159 -11.52 0.90 13.04
N VAL A 160 -10.21 0.92 13.36
CA VAL A 160 -9.41 -0.31 13.48
C VAL A 160 -8.77 -0.36 14.86
N ARG A 161 -8.96 -1.46 15.57
CA ARG A 161 -8.32 -1.73 16.87
C ARG A 161 -7.23 -2.78 16.72
N LEU A 162 -6.11 -2.56 17.39
CA LEU A 162 -4.97 -3.48 17.49
C LEU A 162 -5.07 -4.37 18.73
#